data_3efb7e00a2737465ed53a491eee82d3f
#
_entry.id   3efb7e00a2737465ed53a491eee82d3f
#
_cell.length_a   1.000
_cell.length_b   1.000
_cell.length_c   1.000
_cell.angle_alpha   90.00
_cell.angle_beta   90.00
_cell.angle_gamma   90.00
#
_symmetry.space_group_name_H-M   'P 1'
#
loop_
_entity.id
_entity.type
_entity.pdbx_description
1 polymer ?
#
loop_
_entity_poly.entity_id
_entity_poly.type
_entity_poly.pdbx_seq_one_letter_code
_entity_poly.pdbx_strand_id
1 'polypeptide(L)'
;MNKNTIKKFAIEARKKLIDSVTDKAGILGITEKSCSEPITKGPDFEIYQTIAGTEVTLNKNQCEQRKKLVSQIESHGFEAVVEEVAYTWFNRICAIRFMEVNDYLPNRVRVLSSEKEGKMEPDLVTLAPDVDLNLTVQEKEEIINWKMSGTSEDTDKLYCKLFLKQCHQLHDILPGLFEANSDYMELLFGISYTNKDDVIYMLVNPETGIPEADFNVSTLDEEGNPTGQVEIIGWLYQYYNTELKDDTFAKLKKNIKITKE
;
A
#
# COMPACT_ATOMS: atom_id res chain seq x y z
N MET A 1 12.32 -11.11 18.59
CA MET A 1 12.03 -9.91 17.76
C MET A 1 13.29 -9.07 17.58
N ASN A 2 13.70 -8.83 16.32
CA ASN A 2 14.89 -8.02 15.99
C ASN A 2 14.51 -6.57 15.65
N LYS A 3 14.67 -5.65 16.62
CA LYS A 3 14.32 -4.23 16.43
C LYS A 3 15.12 -3.52 15.32
N ASN A 4 16.35 -3.95 15.03
CA ASN A 4 17.16 -3.35 13.96
C ASN A 4 16.58 -3.72 12.58
N THR A 5 16.13 -4.95 12.37
CA THR A 5 15.47 -5.38 11.14
C THR A 5 14.16 -4.61 10.94
N ILE A 6 13.34 -4.47 11.99
CA ILE A 6 12.08 -3.72 11.95
C ILE A 6 12.35 -2.25 11.61
N LYS A 7 13.35 -1.63 12.26
CA LYS A 7 13.73 -0.23 12.00
C LYS A 7 14.19 -0.02 10.55
N LYS A 8 15.09 -0.89 10.06
CA LYS A 8 15.57 -0.83 8.68
C LYS A 8 14.41 -0.94 7.70
N PHE A 9 13.55 -1.94 7.88
CA PHE A 9 12.38 -2.13 7.03
C PHE A 9 11.47 -0.90 7.03
N ALA A 10 11.07 -0.38 8.21
CA ALA A 10 10.13 0.73 8.29
C ALA A 10 10.64 2.02 7.60
N ILE A 11 11.93 2.33 7.74
CA ILE A 11 12.55 3.49 7.09
C ILE A 11 12.61 3.31 5.57
N GLU A 12 13.03 2.13 5.10
CA GLU A 12 13.11 1.85 3.67
C GLU A 12 11.71 1.76 3.03
N ALA A 13 10.75 1.12 3.70
CA ALA A 13 9.37 1.03 3.25
C ALA A 13 8.73 2.41 3.08
N ARG A 14 8.98 3.35 4.01
CA ARG A 14 8.52 4.73 3.89
C ARG A 14 9.01 5.37 2.59
N LYS A 15 10.31 5.29 2.30
CA LYS A 15 10.90 5.86 1.07
C LYS A 15 10.26 5.23 -0.17
N LYS A 16 10.18 3.91 -0.22
CA LYS A 16 9.60 3.19 -1.36
C LYS A 16 8.12 3.52 -1.59
N LEU A 17 7.35 3.68 -0.52
CA LEU A 17 5.93 4.07 -0.65
C LEU A 17 5.78 5.51 -1.11
N ILE A 18 6.59 6.45 -0.62
CA ILE A 18 6.60 7.84 -1.09
C ILE A 18 6.96 7.88 -2.58
N ASP A 19 8.00 7.17 -3.01
CA ASP A 19 8.41 7.09 -4.41
C ASP A 19 7.26 6.51 -5.26
N SER A 20 6.67 5.38 -4.85
CA SER A 20 5.56 4.74 -5.55
C SER A 20 4.34 5.65 -5.68
N VAL A 21 3.94 6.34 -4.61
CA VAL A 21 2.82 7.29 -4.61
C VAL A 21 3.12 8.47 -5.52
N THR A 22 4.36 8.99 -5.50
CA THR A 22 4.81 10.08 -6.38
C THR A 22 4.77 9.68 -7.84
N ASP A 23 5.25 8.48 -8.18
CA ASP A 23 5.21 7.95 -9.54
C ASP A 23 3.76 7.77 -10.03
N LYS A 24 2.87 7.26 -9.18
CA LYS A 24 1.43 7.14 -9.50
C LYS A 24 0.78 8.51 -9.71
N ALA A 25 1.13 9.52 -8.91
CA ALA A 25 0.67 10.89 -9.14
C ALA A 25 1.16 11.42 -10.51
N GLY A 26 2.40 11.13 -10.87
CA GLY A 26 2.98 11.47 -12.18
C GLY A 26 2.25 10.82 -13.36
N ILE A 27 1.77 9.57 -13.21
CA ILE A 27 0.91 8.92 -14.21
C ILE A 27 -0.42 9.68 -14.38
N LEU A 28 -0.94 10.29 -13.31
CA LEU A 28 -2.15 11.11 -13.36
C LEU A 28 -1.90 12.56 -13.85
N GLY A 29 -0.68 12.87 -14.28
CA GLY A 29 -0.28 14.22 -14.68
C GLY A 29 -0.22 15.22 -13.51
N ILE A 30 0.06 14.72 -12.31
CA ILE A 30 0.14 15.53 -11.08
C ILE A 30 1.58 15.55 -10.59
N THR A 31 2.09 16.75 -10.29
CA THR A 31 3.42 17.00 -9.74
C THR A 31 3.33 17.98 -8.58
N GLU A 32 4.43 18.16 -7.85
CA GLU A 32 4.54 19.18 -6.81
C GLU A 32 4.22 20.61 -7.33
N LYS A 33 4.50 20.87 -8.61
CA LYS A 33 4.38 22.21 -9.21
C LYS A 33 3.05 22.47 -9.92
N SER A 34 2.38 21.41 -10.39
CA SER A 34 1.19 21.55 -11.21
C SER A 34 0.35 20.26 -11.28
N CYS A 35 -0.95 20.44 -11.45
CA CYS A 35 -1.88 19.41 -11.82
C CYS A 35 -2.33 19.66 -13.26
N SER A 36 -2.11 18.72 -14.17
CA SER A 36 -2.46 18.89 -15.58
C SER A 36 -3.97 18.92 -15.79
N GLU A 37 -4.41 19.76 -16.75
CA GLU A 37 -5.77 19.68 -17.28
C GLU A 37 -5.90 18.48 -18.23
N PRO A 38 -7.10 17.88 -18.38
CA PRO A 38 -7.30 16.82 -19.33
C PRO A 38 -7.13 17.29 -20.78
N ILE A 39 -6.44 16.48 -21.59
CA ILE A 39 -6.27 16.70 -23.03
C ILE A 39 -7.61 16.53 -23.77
N THR A 40 -8.40 15.55 -23.32
CA THR A 40 -9.70 15.21 -23.89
C THR A 40 -10.69 14.92 -22.79
N LYS A 41 -11.93 15.42 -22.94
CA LYS A 41 -13.06 15.14 -22.05
C LYS A 41 -14.17 14.46 -22.84
N GLY A 42 -14.55 13.27 -22.41
CA GLY A 42 -15.74 12.55 -22.88
C GLY A 42 -16.85 12.54 -21.82
N PRO A 43 -17.99 11.93 -22.12
CA PRO A 43 -19.10 11.84 -21.17
C PRO A 43 -18.79 10.99 -19.93
N ASP A 44 -17.97 9.93 -20.10
CA ASP A 44 -17.65 8.97 -19.06
C ASP A 44 -16.14 8.70 -18.91
N PHE A 45 -15.30 9.55 -19.51
CA PHE A 45 -13.85 9.43 -19.41
C PHE A 45 -13.15 10.78 -19.58
N GLU A 46 -11.94 10.90 -19.06
CA GLU A 46 -11.00 11.98 -19.34
C GLU A 46 -9.62 11.39 -19.67
N ILE A 47 -8.89 12.04 -20.59
CA ILE A 47 -7.52 11.65 -20.96
C ILE A 47 -6.57 12.71 -20.44
N TYR A 48 -5.52 12.28 -19.76
CA TYR A 48 -4.49 13.14 -19.19
C TYR A 48 -3.12 12.77 -19.77
N GLN A 49 -2.25 13.77 -19.90
CA GLN A 49 -0.85 13.53 -20.21
C GLN A 49 -0.09 13.21 -18.92
N THR A 50 0.61 12.07 -18.91
CA THR A 50 1.52 11.69 -17.83
C THR A 50 2.76 12.58 -17.85
N ILE A 51 3.52 12.65 -16.76
CA ILE A 51 4.82 13.35 -16.74
C ILE A 51 5.85 12.75 -17.70
N ALA A 52 5.70 11.48 -18.06
CA ALA A 52 6.54 10.78 -19.05
C ALA A 52 6.15 11.13 -20.51
N GLY A 53 5.11 11.92 -20.72
CA GLY A 53 4.64 12.31 -22.04
C GLY A 53 3.72 11.31 -22.74
N THR A 54 3.34 10.22 -22.07
CA THR A 54 2.32 9.27 -22.54
C THR A 54 0.92 9.74 -22.12
N GLU A 55 -0.11 9.05 -22.57
CA GLU A 55 -1.49 9.34 -22.21
C GLU A 55 -2.06 8.28 -21.25
N VAL A 56 -2.89 8.71 -20.32
CA VAL A 56 -3.68 7.85 -19.46
C VAL A 56 -5.15 8.20 -19.56
N THR A 57 -5.99 7.19 -19.75
CA THR A 57 -7.45 7.34 -19.78
C THR A 57 -8.03 6.96 -18.43
N LEU A 58 -8.76 7.89 -17.82
CA LEU A 58 -9.47 7.68 -16.56
C LEU A 58 -10.96 7.53 -16.85
N ASN A 59 -11.61 6.53 -16.27
CA ASN A 59 -13.06 6.40 -16.31
C ASN A 59 -13.73 7.42 -15.36
N LYS A 60 -15.06 7.53 -15.42
CA LYS A 60 -15.83 8.52 -14.66
C LYS A 60 -15.51 8.51 -13.15
N ASN A 61 -15.45 7.33 -12.52
CA ASN A 61 -15.14 7.21 -11.10
C ASN A 61 -13.72 7.70 -10.80
N GLN A 62 -12.75 7.28 -11.60
CA GLN A 62 -11.36 7.73 -11.47
C GLN A 62 -11.19 9.23 -11.69
N CYS A 63 -11.99 9.84 -12.59
CA CYS A 63 -12.00 11.30 -12.77
C CYS A 63 -12.47 12.02 -11.50
N GLU A 64 -13.50 11.49 -10.82
CA GLU A 64 -13.98 12.06 -9.56
C GLU A 64 -12.96 11.88 -8.43
N GLN A 65 -12.33 10.72 -8.35
CA GLN A 65 -11.23 10.47 -7.40
C GLN A 65 -10.06 11.43 -7.65
N ARG A 66 -9.67 11.64 -8.92
CA ARG A 66 -8.60 12.58 -9.28
C ARG A 66 -8.95 14.02 -8.88
N LYS A 67 -10.19 14.47 -9.09
CA LYS A 67 -10.65 15.80 -8.66
C LYS A 67 -10.53 15.98 -7.14
N LYS A 68 -10.90 14.96 -6.36
CA LYS A 68 -10.71 14.98 -4.91
C LYS A 68 -9.23 15.05 -4.54
N LEU A 69 -8.38 14.26 -5.19
CA LEU A 69 -6.93 14.30 -4.99
C LEU A 69 -6.34 15.68 -5.25
N VAL A 70 -6.70 16.31 -6.38
CA VAL A 70 -6.25 17.67 -6.72
C VAL A 70 -6.69 18.66 -5.64
N SER A 71 -7.94 18.60 -5.18
CA SER A 71 -8.44 19.48 -4.12
C SER A 71 -7.70 19.28 -2.79
N GLN A 72 -7.31 18.04 -2.44
CA GLN A 72 -6.48 17.78 -1.26
C GLN A 72 -5.08 18.37 -1.41
N ILE A 73 -4.47 18.22 -2.59
CA ILE A 73 -3.15 18.80 -2.89
C ILE A 73 -3.18 20.34 -2.83
N GLU A 74 -4.22 20.97 -3.37
CA GLU A 74 -4.40 22.41 -3.29
C GLU A 74 -4.57 22.92 -1.86
N SER A 75 -5.21 22.13 -1.01
CA SER A 75 -5.51 22.50 0.38
C SER A 75 -4.34 22.25 1.34
N HIS A 76 -3.58 21.15 1.16
CA HIS A 76 -2.57 20.68 2.12
C HIS A 76 -1.14 20.65 1.55
N GLY A 77 -0.99 20.80 0.24
CA GLY A 77 0.28 20.67 -0.47
C GLY A 77 0.59 19.23 -0.91
N PHE A 78 1.36 19.11 -1.99
CA PHE A 78 1.68 17.83 -2.62
C PHE A 78 2.43 16.88 -1.67
N GLU A 79 3.49 17.36 -1.03
CA GLU A 79 4.30 16.55 -0.11
C GLU A 79 3.48 15.98 1.06
N ALA A 80 2.59 16.79 1.64
CA ALA A 80 1.77 16.38 2.77
C ALA A 80 0.77 15.28 2.37
N VAL A 81 0.14 15.41 1.19
CA VAL A 81 -0.79 14.39 0.66
C VAL A 81 -0.06 13.10 0.30
N VAL A 82 1.12 13.18 -0.34
CA VAL A 82 1.94 12.01 -0.65
C VAL A 82 2.35 11.27 0.63
N GLU A 83 2.78 11.98 1.65
CA GLU A 83 3.17 11.41 2.95
C GLU A 83 1.97 10.74 3.64
N GLU A 84 0.80 11.38 3.65
CA GLU A 84 -0.43 10.83 4.22
C GLU A 84 -0.84 9.53 3.52
N VAL A 85 -0.82 9.51 2.19
CA VAL A 85 -1.16 8.33 1.40
C VAL A 85 -0.16 7.20 1.63
N ALA A 86 1.14 7.50 1.60
CA ALA A 86 2.19 6.52 1.86
C ALA A 86 2.08 5.91 3.27
N TYR A 87 1.81 6.75 4.28
CA TYR A 87 1.59 6.28 5.66
C TYR A 87 0.35 5.41 5.79
N THR A 88 -0.73 5.76 5.12
CA THR A 88 -1.97 4.97 5.10
C THR A 88 -1.72 3.58 4.52
N TRP A 89 -1.02 3.48 3.40
CA TRP A 89 -0.69 2.18 2.80
C TRP A 89 0.28 1.37 3.65
N PHE A 90 1.27 2.01 4.26
CA PHE A 90 2.16 1.34 5.21
C PHE A 90 1.39 0.69 6.36
N ASN A 91 0.46 1.43 6.97
CA ASN A 91 -0.35 0.93 8.07
C ASN A 91 -1.21 -0.27 7.66
N ARG A 92 -1.86 -0.20 6.49
CA ARG A 92 -2.69 -1.29 5.95
C ARG A 92 -1.86 -2.54 5.66
N ILE A 93 -0.69 -2.39 5.04
CA ILE A 93 0.24 -3.50 4.77
C ILE A 93 0.69 -4.17 6.08
N CYS A 94 1.11 -3.40 7.08
CA CYS A 94 1.55 -3.92 8.37
C CYS A 94 0.42 -4.65 9.11
N ALA A 95 -0.79 -4.10 9.09
CA ALA A 95 -1.96 -4.71 9.70
C ALA A 95 -2.35 -6.01 9.01
N ILE A 96 -2.38 -6.04 7.68
CA ILE A 96 -2.67 -7.25 6.90
C ILE A 96 -1.60 -8.32 7.19
N ARG A 97 -0.31 -7.94 7.28
CA ARG A 97 0.74 -8.90 7.67
C ARG A 97 0.49 -9.52 9.02
N PHE A 98 0.15 -8.72 10.02
CA PHE A 98 -0.19 -9.22 11.34
C PHE A 98 -1.42 -10.12 11.33
N MET A 99 -2.46 -9.73 10.58
CA MET A 99 -3.70 -10.51 10.49
C MET A 99 -3.50 -11.85 9.78
N GLU A 100 -2.78 -11.88 8.65
CA GLU A 100 -2.55 -13.13 7.91
C GLU A 100 -1.70 -14.14 8.69
N VAL A 101 -0.69 -13.67 9.44
CA VAL A 101 0.18 -14.56 10.24
C VAL A 101 -0.58 -15.16 11.42
N ASN A 102 -1.56 -14.47 11.96
CA ASN A 102 -2.35 -14.91 13.12
C ASN A 102 -3.73 -15.49 12.77
N ASP A 103 -4.00 -15.74 11.47
CA ASP A 103 -5.28 -16.28 10.99
C ASP A 103 -6.51 -15.41 11.36
N TYR A 104 -6.33 -14.08 11.33
CA TYR A 104 -7.40 -13.11 11.65
C TYR A 104 -8.11 -12.56 10.42
N LEU A 105 -7.67 -12.94 9.20
CA LEU A 105 -8.36 -12.55 7.96
C LEU A 105 -9.69 -13.31 7.81
N PRO A 106 -10.79 -12.66 7.39
CA PRO A 106 -12.11 -13.28 7.29
C PRO A 106 -12.14 -14.51 6.38
N ASN A 107 -11.43 -14.44 5.25
CA ASN A 107 -11.35 -15.51 4.25
C ASN A 107 -10.21 -16.51 4.52
N ARG A 108 -9.38 -16.27 5.55
CA ARG A 108 -8.20 -17.08 5.94
C ARG A 108 -7.21 -17.32 4.80
N VAL A 109 -7.15 -16.40 3.83
CA VAL A 109 -6.23 -16.47 2.70
C VAL A 109 -5.11 -15.45 2.90
N ARG A 110 -3.87 -15.88 2.81
CA ARG A 110 -2.71 -14.98 2.95
C ARG A 110 -2.64 -14.00 1.78
N VAL A 111 -2.54 -12.72 2.10
CA VAL A 111 -2.61 -11.59 1.16
C VAL A 111 -1.22 -11.18 0.68
N LEU A 112 -0.22 -11.21 1.55
CA LEU A 112 1.14 -10.73 1.28
C LEU A 112 2.12 -11.89 1.08
N SER A 113 1.78 -13.09 1.55
CA SER A 113 2.66 -14.27 1.54
C SER A 113 1.90 -15.54 1.18
N SER A 114 2.59 -16.68 1.22
CA SER A 114 1.98 -18.00 1.07
C SER A 114 2.22 -18.85 2.31
N GLU A 115 1.28 -19.74 2.62
CA GLU A 115 1.48 -20.79 3.62
C GLU A 115 2.50 -21.83 3.15
N LYS A 116 2.69 -21.95 1.84
CA LYS A 116 3.65 -22.88 1.25
C LYS A 116 5.06 -22.32 1.36
N GLU A 117 5.90 -23.02 2.11
CA GLU A 117 7.31 -22.65 2.31
C GLU A 117 8.05 -22.45 0.98
N GLY A 118 8.82 -21.38 0.89
CA GLY A 118 9.60 -21.01 -0.30
C GLY A 118 8.81 -20.41 -1.46
N LYS A 119 7.48 -20.29 -1.34
CA LYS A 119 6.66 -19.66 -2.37
C LYS A 119 6.51 -18.17 -2.10
N MET A 120 6.96 -17.34 -3.05
CA MET A 120 6.85 -15.88 -2.97
C MET A 120 5.51 -15.33 -3.45
N GLU A 121 4.81 -16.05 -4.34
CA GLU A 121 3.50 -15.65 -4.81
C GLU A 121 2.47 -15.77 -3.67
N PRO A 122 1.75 -14.70 -3.33
CA PRO A 122 0.71 -14.73 -2.29
C PRO A 122 -0.40 -15.74 -2.60
N ASP A 123 -0.96 -16.36 -1.56
CA ASP A 123 -2.07 -17.30 -1.73
C ASP A 123 -3.29 -16.63 -2.33
N LEU A 124 -3.51 -15.35 -2.04
CA LEU A 124 -4.55 -14.53 -2.64
C LEU A 124 -4.49 -14.53 -4.17
N VAL A 125 -3.28 -14.38 -4.73
CA VAL A 125 -3.05 -14.42 -6.19
C VAL A 125 -3.25 -15.84 -6.73
N THR A 126 -2.73 -16.84 -6.03
CA THR A 126 -2.85 -18.25 -6.43
C THR A 126 -4.31 -18.67 -6.56
N LEU A 127 -5.13 -18.33 -5.57
CA LEU A 127 -6.53 -18.77 -5.46
C LEU A 127 -7.50 -17.90 -6.26
N ALA A 128 -7.09 -16.70 -6.74
CA ALA A 128 -7.95 -15.85 -7.56
C ALA A 128 -8.33 -16.56 -8.89
N PRO A 129 -9.58 -16.37 -9.38
CA PRO A 129 -10.62 -15.44 -8.92
C PRO A 129 -11.60 -16.04 -7.89
N ASP A 130 -11.31 -17.22 -7.33
CA ASP A 130 -12.27 -17.98 -6.50
C ASP A 130 -12.24 -17.58 -5.02
N VAL A 131 -11.39 -16.62 -4.65
CA VAL A 131 -11.34 -16.08 -3.29
C VAL A 131 -12.61 -15.27 -2.99
N ASP A 132 -13.14 -15.44 -1.79
CA ASP A 132 -14.31 -14.68 -1.31
C ASP A 132 -13.94 -13.22 -1.00
N LEU A 133 -14.00 -12.37 -2.03
CA LEU A 133 -13.71 -10.93 -1.99
C LEU A 133 -14.85 -10.09 -2.62
N ASN A 134 -16.06 -10.64 -2.73
CA ASN A 134 -17.20 -9.96 -3.36
C ASN A 134 -16.87 -9.43 -4.78
N LEU A 135 -16.14 -10.24 -5.57
CA LEU A 135 -15.77 -9.88 -6.94
C LEU A 135 -17.00 -9.95 -7.86
N THR A 136 -17.22 -8.90 -8.65
CA THR A 136 -18.22 -8.90 -9.72
C THR A 136 -17.80 -9.85 -10.86
N VAL A 137 -18.74 -10.20 -11.74
CA VAL A 137 -18.45 -11.05 -12.92
C VAL A 137 -17.36 -10.40 -13.79
N GLN A 138 -17.49 -9.09 -14.04
CA GLN A 138 -16.50 -8.35 -14.83
C GLN A 138 -15.12 -8.36 -14.19
N GLU A 139 -15.03 -8.18 -12.86
CA GLU A 139 -13.74 -8.21 -12.14
C GLU A 139 -13.11 -9.60 -12.19
N LYS A 140 -13.90 -10.67 -12.12
CA LYS A 140 -13.40 -12.05 -12.30
C LYS A 140 -12.84 -12.27 -13.70
N GLU A 141 -13.51 -11.77 -14.74
CA GLU A 141 -13.00 -11.83 -16.11
C GLU A 141 -11.70 -11.05 -16.29
N GLU A 142 -11.59 -9.83 -15.74
CA GLU A 142 -10.35 -9.05 -15.75
C GLU A 142 -9.20 -9.82 -15.08
N ILE A 143 -9.44 -10.37 -13.88
CA ILE A 143 -8.46 -11.16 -13.13
C ILE A 143 -7.99 -12.38 -13.92
N ILE A 144 -8.90 -13.12 -14.56
CA ILE A 144 -8.57 -14.27 -15.40
C ILE A 144 -7.70 -13.83 -16.57
N ASN A 145 -8.06 -12.75 -17.25
CA ASN A 145 -7.30 -12.22 -18.39
C ASN A 145 -5.88 -11.81 -17.98
N TRP A 146 -5.71 -11.09 -16.87
CA TRP A 146 -4.40 -10.71 -16.35
C TRP A 146 -3.56 -11.93 -15.94
N LYS A 147 -4.21 -12.93 -15.33
CA LYS A 147 -3.54 -14.17 -14.95
C LYS A 147 -3.07 -14.99 -16.18
N MET A 148 -3.85 -15.00 -17.26
CA MET A 148 -3.50 -15.65 -18.52
C MET A 148 -2.41 -14.90 -19.30
N SER A 149 -2.40 -13.57 -19.23
CA SER A 149 -1.37 -12.72 -19.83
C SER A 149 0.01 -13.00 -19.23
N GLY A 150 0.09 -13.11 -17.89
CA GLY A 150 1.33 -13.41 -17.17
C GLY A 150 2.42 -12.36 -17.33
N THR A 151 2.14 -11.18 -17.89
CA THR A 151 3.09 -10.07 -17.92
C THR A 151 3.29 -9.50 -16.52
N SER A 152 4.44 -8.90 -16.25
CA SER A 152 4.72 -8.26 -14.95
C SER A 152 3.68 -7.17 -14.65
N GLU A 153 3.32 -6.37 -15.65
CA GLU A 153 2.34 -5.30 -15.50
C GLU A 153 0.95 -5.83 -15.12
N ASP A 154 0.47 -6.87 -15.78
CA ASP A 154 -0.83 -7.46 -15.50
C ASP A 154 -0.84 -8.24 -14.19
N THR A 155 0.28 -8.83 -13.80
CA THR A 155 0.48 -9.45 -12.50
C THR A 155 0.35 -8.41 -11.37
N ASP A 156 0.96 -7.24 -11.53
CA ASP A 156 0.87 -6.16 -10.55
C ASP A 156 -0.55 -5.56 -10.51
N LYS A 157 -1.23 -5.39 -11.66
CA LYS A 157 -2.64 -4.95 -11.72
C LYS A 157 -3.56 -5.91 -10.98
N LEU A 158 -3.40 -7.21 -11.23
CA LEU A 158 -4.14 -8.28 -10.56
C LEU A 158 -3.93 -8.21 -9.05
N TYR A 159 -2.68 -8.15 -8.61
CA TYR A 159 -2.36 -8.14 -7.19
C TYR A 159 -2.88 -6.87 -6.51
N CYS A 160 -2.69 -5.69 -7.10
CA CYS A 160 -3.24 -4.44 -6.58
C CYS A 160 -4.78 -4.52 -6.46
N LYS A 161 -5.48 -5.03 -7.47
CA LYS A 161 -6.93 -5.19 -7.46
C LYS A 161 -7.41 -6.07 -6.29
N LEU A 162 -6.77 -7.22 -6.11
CA LEU A 162 -7.11 -8.16 -5.04
C LEU A 162 -6.83 -7.57 -3.65
N PHE A 163 -5.69 -6.89 -3.49
CA PHE A 163 -5.32 -6.23 -2.24
C PHE A 163 -6.34 -5.15 -1.85
N LEU A 164 -6.76 -4.30 -2.81
CA LEU A 164 -7.78 -3.28 -2.57
C LEU A 164 -9.12 -3.92 -2.18
N LYS A 165 -9.53 -5.01 -2.83
CA LYS A 165 -10.75 -5.75 -2.46
C LYS A 165 -10.67 -6.32 -1.05
N GLN A 166 -9.51 -6.82 -0.64
CA GLN A 166 -9.28 -7.26 0.74
C GLN A 166 -9.38 -6.09 1.72
N CYS A 167 -8.84 -4.92 1.38
CA CYS A 167 -8.98 -3.72 2.20
C CYS A 167 -10.46 -3.30 2.34
N HIS A 168 -11.24 -3.35 1.25
CA HIS A 168 -12.67 -3.04 1.30
C HIS A 168 -13.45 -4.03 2.19
N GLN A 169 -13.13 -5.32 2.15
CA GLN A 169 -13.74 -6.31 3.03
C GLN A 169 -13.37 -6.06 4.51
N LEU A 170 -12.14 -5.62 4.78
CA LEU A 170 -11.67 -5.32 6.13
C LEU A 170 -12.25 -4.00 6.70
N HIS A 171 -12.81 -3.13 5.86
CA HIS A 171 -13.48 -1.92 6.32
C HIS A 171 -14.59 -2.20 7.34
N ASP A 172 -15.39 -3.23 7.11
CA ASP A 172 -16.50 -3.58 8.01
C ASP A 172 -16.02 -4.05 9.40
N ILE A 173 -14.78 -4.53 9.50
CA ILE A 173 -14.19 -5.06 10.72
C ILE A 173 -13.34 -4.01 11.45
N LEU A 174 -12.56 -3.25 10.69
CA LEU A 174 -11.61 -2.25 11.18
C LEU A 174 -11.77 -0.91 10.44
N PRO A 175 -12.92 -0.23 10.58
CA PRO A 175 -13.23 0.98 9.78
C PRO A 175 -12.24 2.11 9.97
N GLY A 176 -11.64 2.25 11.16
CA GLY A 176 -10.64 3.31 11.43
C GLY A 176 -9.28 3.08 10.75
N LEU A 177 -9.00 1.87 10.24
CA LEU A 177 -7.75 1.54 9.55
C LEU A 177 -7.97 1.37 8.04
N PHE A 178 -9.13 0.84 7.66
CA PHE A 178 -9.52 0.58 6.27
C PHE A 178 -10.68 1.49 5.86
N GLU A 179 -10.50 2.82 5.99
CA GLU A 179 -11.54 3.79 5.69
C GLU A 179 -12.04 3.70 4.24
N ALA A 180 -13.35 3.65 4.06
CA ALA A 180 -13.99 3.59 2.75
C ALA A 180 -13.99 4.96 2.02
N ASN A 181 -13.75 6.06 2.75
CA ASN A 181 -13.94 7.43 2.24
C ASN A 181 -12.71 8.04 1.58
N SER A 182 -11.58 7.35 1.56
CA SER A 182 -10.33 7.83 0.95
C SER A 182 -10.10 7.21 -0.42
N ASP A 183 -11.14 7.15 -1.24
CA ASP A 183 -11.13 6.54 -2.56
C ASP A 183 -10.07 7.14 -3.52
N TYR A 184 -9.71 8.44 -3.39
CA TYR A 184 -8.63 9.04 -4.17
C TYR A 184 -7.26 8.42 -3.87
N MET A 185 -7.04 7.86 -2.68
CA MET A 185 -5.79 7.18 -2.34
C MET A 185 -5.59 5.90 -3.15
N GLU A 186 -6.66 5.26 -3.64
CA GLU A 186 -6.58 4.07 -4.47
C GLU A 186 -5.95 4.35 -5.84
N LEU A 187 -6.11 5.57 -6.37
CA LEU A 187 -5.43 5.99 -7.62
C LEU A 187 -3.91 6.05 -7.47
N LEU A 188 -3.43 6.28 -6.25
CA LEU A 188 -2.01 6.39 -5.91
C LEU A 188 -1.44 5.07 -5.37
N PHE A 189 -2.23 4.00 -5.40
CA PHE A 189 -1.80 2.70 -4.90
C PHE A 189 -1.06 1.89 -5.96
N GLY A 190 0.05 1.30 -5.55
CA GLY A 190 0.81 0.37 -6.38
C GLY A 190 1.73 -0.47 -5.53
N ILE A 191 1.63 -1.79 -5.66
CA ILE A 191 2.48 -2.79 -5.01
C ILE A 191 2.81 -3.92 -5.97
N SER A 192 3.91 -4.59 -5.72
CA SER A 192 4.34 -5.78 -6.45
C SER A 192 4.94 -6.82 -5.50
N TYR A 193 4.60 -8.08 -5.69
CA TYR A 193 5.26 -9.19 -4.98
C TYR A 193 6.42 -9.78 -5.77
N THR A 194 6.54 -9.44 -7.05
CA THR A 194 7.60 -9.92 -7.95
C THR A 194 8.81 -8.99 -7.99
N ASN A 195 8.59 -7.70 -7.75
CA ASN A 195 9.66 -6.70 -7.69
C ASN A 195 10.39 -6.77 -6.34
N LYS A 196 11.68 -7.11 -6.38
CA LYS A 196 12.52 -7.22 -5.16
C LYS A 196 12.71 -5.92 -4.39
N ASP A 197 12.50 -4.80 -5.07
CA ASP A 197 12.58 -3.46 -4.48
C ASP A 197 11.25 -2.94 -3.93
N ASP A 198 10.17 -3.72 -4.06
CA ASP A 198 8.85 -3.37 -3.54
C ASP A 198 8.73 -3.66 -2.04
N VAL A 199 7.91 -2.87 -1.36
CA VAL A 199 7.66 -2.98 0.09
C VAL A 199 7.12 -4.36 0.49
N ILE A 200 6.32 -5.00 -0.35
CA ILE A 200 5.77 -6.34 -0.08
C ILE A 200 6.89 -7.37 -0.07
N TYR A 201 7.72 -7.38 -1.14
CA TYR A 201 8.85 -8.31 -1.21
C TYR A 201 9.80 -8.10 -0.03
N MET A 202 10.13 -6.84 0.29
CA MET A 202 11.01 -6.49 1.41
C MET A 202 10.46 -6.95 2.76
N LEU A 203 9.13 -6.92 2.95
CA LEU A 203 8.50 -7.33 4.20
C LEU A 203 8.55 -8.84 4.41
N VAL A 204 8.21 -9.62 3.36
CA VAL A 204 7.95 -11.06 3.48
C VAL A 204 9.14 -11.95 3.08
N ASN A 205 10.23 -11.37 2.54
CA ASN A 205 11.39 -12.15 2.12
C ASN A 205 11.99 -12.91 3.33
N PRO A 206 12.17 -14.24 3.24
CA PRO A 206 12.60 -15.05 4.38
C PRO A 206 14.03 -14.75 4.85
N GLU A 207 14.90 -14.21 3.97
CA GLU A 207 16.30 -13.95 4.29
C GLU A 207 16.54 -12.53 4.83
N THR A 208 15.80 -11.54 4.29
CA THR A 208 16.08 -10.11 4.54
C THR A 208 14.91 -9.35 5.16
N GLY A 209 13.71 -9.92 5.12
CA GLY A 209 12.49 -9.33 5.66
C GLY A 209 12.35 -9.50 7.17
N ILE A 210 11.19 -9.16 7.68
CA ILE A 210 10.86 -9.37 9.09
C ILE A 210 10.39 -10.82 9.24
N PRO A 211 11.02 -11.64 10.12
CA PRO A 211 10.61 -13.01 10.33
C PRO A 211 9.13 -13.14 10.70
N GLU A 212 8.44 -14.10 10.10
CA GLU A 212 7.03 -14.37 10.38
C GLU A 212 6.77 -14.62 11.87
N ALA A 213 7.71 -15.32 12.53
CA ALA A 213 7.66 -15.58 13.97
C ALA A 213 7.57 -14.29 14.81
N ASP A 214 8.14 -13.17 14.36
CA ASP A 214 8.05 -11.90 15.09
C ASP A 214 6.62 -11.31 15.09
N PHE A 215 5.79 -11.67 14.11
CA PHE A 215 4.37 -11.29 14.04
C PHE A 215 3.43 -12.30 14.71
N ASN A 216 3.87 -13.53 14.94
CA ASN A 216 2.99 -14.61 15.39
C ASN A 216 2.85 -14.59 16.91
N VAL A 217 1.68 -14.17 17.39
CA VAL A 217 1.35 -14.11 18.82
C VAL A 217 0.64 -15.38 19.35
N SER A 218 0.32 -16.32 18.46
CA SER A 218 -0.40 -17.56 18.78
C SER A 218 0.54 -18.74 19.02
N THR A 219 1.76 -18.71 18.45
CA THR A 219 2.76 -19.76 18.64
C THR A 219 3.58 -19.46 19.88
N LEU A 220 3.75 -20.48 20.72
CA LEU A 220 4.55 -20.39 21.94
C LEU A 220 5.94 -20.99 21.70
N ASP A 221 6.96 -20.40 22.33
CA ASP A 221 8.31 -20.95 22.39
C ASP A 221 8.39 -22.12 23.39
N GLU A 222 9.58 -22.71 23.57
CA GLU A 222 9.82 -23.82 24.50
C GLU A 222 9.56 -23.42 25.97
N GLU A 223 9.57 -22.13 26.27
CA GLU A 223 9.35 -21.59 27.62
C GLU A 223 7.87 -21.20 27.84
N GLY A 224 7.02 -21.34 26.82
CA GLY A 224 5.59 -21.04 26.87
C GLY A 224 5.25 -19.57 26.65
N ASN A 225 6.17 -18.75 26.11
CA ASN A 225 5.91 -17.36 25.74
C ASN A 225 5.55 -17.25 24.25
N PRO A 226 4.72 -16.28 23.84
CA PRO A 226 4.49 -16.01 22.41
C PRO A 226 5.79 -15.70 21.68
N THR A 227 6.00 -16.31 20.51
CA THR A 227 7.19 -16.09 19.67
C THR A 227 7.25 -14.66 19.13
N GLY A 228 6.10 -14.07 18.81
CA GLY A 228 5.94 -12.68 18.43
C GLY A 228 5.31 -11.83 19.52
N GLN A 229 5.24 -10.53 19.29
CA GLN A 229 4.70 -9.56 20.24
C GLN A 229 3.83 -8.55 19.49
N VAL A 230 2.67 -8.21 20.06
CA VAL A 230 1.76 -7.18 19.50
C VAL A 230 2.47 -5.83 19.34
N GLU A 231 3.45 -5.56 20.18
CA GLU A 231 4.29 -4.36 20.13
C GLU A 231 5.03 -4.16 18.81
N ILE A 232 5.15 -5.19 17.96
CA ILE A 232 5.75 -5.05 16.63
C ILE A 232 5.06 -3.96 15.80
N ILE A 233 3.73 -3.87 15.90
CA ILE A 233 2.94 -2.82 15.22
C ILE A 233 3.36 -1.43 15.71
N GLY A 234 3.51 -1.26 17.04
CA GLY A 234 3.99 -0.01 17.64
C GLY A 234 5.40 0.36 17.19
N TRP A 235 6.32 -0.62 17.10
CA TRP A 235 7.68 -0.37 16.62
C TRP A 235 7.72 0.00 15.14
N LEU A 236 6.91 -0.65 14.29
CA LEU A 236 6.79 -0.30 12.86
C LEU A 236 6.36 1.15 12.70
N TYR A 237 5.31 1.59 13.40
CA TYR A 237 4.83 2.96 13.35
C TYR A 237 5.85 3.97 13.90
N GLN A 238 6.50 3.64 15.01
CA GLN A 238 7.52 4.50 15.60
C GLN A 238 8.69 4.72 14.65
N TYR A 239 9.19 3.67 14.01
CA TYR A 239 10.33 3.75 13.12
C TYR A 239 9.99 4.37 11.76
N TYR A 240 8.78 4.17 11.24
CA TYR A 240 8.31 4.88 10.05
C TYR A 240 8.39 6.40 10.23
N ASN A 241 8.01 6.91 11.39
CA ASN A 241 8.00 8.33 11.71
C ASN A 241 9.37 8.87 12.21
N THR A 242 10.43 8.07 12.21
CA THR A 242 11.73 8.49 12.77
C THR A 242 12.32 9.66 11.99
N GLU A 243 12.32 9.62 10.66
CA GLU A 243 12.89 10.70 9.82
C GLU A 243 12.14 12.02 9.99
N LEU A 244 10.81 12.00 10.07
CA LEU A 244 9.99 13.18 10.33
C LEU A 244 10.34 13.84 11.67
N LYS A 245 10.59 13.04 12.70
CA LYS A 245 11.04 13.54 14.01
C LYS A 245 12.43 14.17 13.93
N ASP A 246 13.36 13.50 13.27
CA ASP A 246 14.74 13.96 13.14
C ASP A 246 14.80 15.27 12.35
N ASP A 247 14.06 15.41 11.27
CA ASP A 247 13.92 16.65 10.48
C ASP A 247 13.31 17.78 11.31
N THR A 248 12.27 17.48 12.09
CA THR A 248 11.62 18.45 12.98
C THR A 248 12.60 18.94 14.05
N PHE A 249 13.35 18.03 14.68
CA PHE A 249 14.38 18.42 15.66
C PHE A 249 15.52 19.18 15.03
N ALA A 250 15.94 18.86 13.79
CA ALA A 250 16.96 19.60 13.07
C ALA A 250 16.49 21.03 12.74
N LYS A 251 15.23 21.21 12.34
CA LYS A 251 14.63 22.54 12.12
C LYS A 251 14.52 23.35 13.42
N LEU A 252 14.13 22.74 14.52
CA LEU A 252 14.08 23.37 15.84
C LEU A 252 15.46 23.85 16.31
N LYS A 253 16.50 23.02 16.14
CA LYS A 253 17.89 23.39 16.50
C LYS A 253 18.44 24.56 15.67
N LYS A 254 17.93 24.75 14.45
CA LYS A 254 18.33 25.85 13.55
C LYS A 254 17.52 27.13 13.77
N ASN A 255 16.66 27.21 14.81
CA ASN A 255 15.73 28.33 15.07
C ASN A 255 14.82 28.70 13.88
N ILE A 256 14.51 27.73 13.04
CA ILE A 256 13.52 27.91 11.96
C ILE A 256 12.14 27.85 12.62
N LYS A 257 11.35 28.92 12.53
CA LYS A 257 9.97 28.93 12.99
C LYS A 257 9.19 27.83 12.27
N ILE A 258 8.72 26.84 13.02
CA ILE A 258 7.76 25.87 12.53
C ILE A 258 6.42 26.59 12.52
N THR A 259 5.91 26.94 11.35
CA THR A 259 4.51 27.34 11.20
C THR A 259 3.67 26.10 11.50
N LYS A 260 2.83 26.19 12.55
CA LYS A 260 1.76 25.21 12.74
C LYS A 260 0.75 25.47 11.60
N GLU A 261 0.72 24.58 10.65
CA GLU A 261 -0.43 24.38 9.79
C GLU A 261 -1.21 23.17 10.31
#